data_f92ff94a58bb26f748a08b82be394c24
#
_entry.id   f92ff94a58bb26f748a08b82be394c24
#
_cell.length_a   1.000
_cell.length_b   1.000
_cell.length_c   1.000
_cell.angle_alpha   90.00
_cell.angle_beta   90.00
_cell.angle_gamma   90.00
#
_symmetry.space_group_name_H-M   'P 1'
#
loop_
_entity.id
_entity.type
_entity.pdbx_description
1 polymer ?
#
loop_
_entity_poly.entity_id
_entity_poly.type
_entity_poly.pdbx_seq_one_letter_code
_entity_poly.pdbx_strand_id
1 'polypeptide(L)' 'MYKYQLWVRINQLQTANTIIYADNDYAAKMLGEAQYGSGNVLNYTRIDG' A
#
# COMPACT_ATOMS: atom_id res chain seq x y z
N MET A 1 -7.29 12.51 6.58
CA MET A 1 -6.51 11.35 6.12
C MET A 1 -7.25 10.07 6.41
N TYR A 2 -7.14 9.13 5.50
CA TYR A 2 -7.77 7.83 5.65
C TYR A 2 -6.70 6.77 5.90
N LYS A 3 -7.11 5.67 6.45
CA LYS A 3 -6.24 4.55 6.76
C LYS A 3 -6.38 3.50 5.67
N TYR A 4 -5.26 3.11 5.06
CA TYR A 4 -5.26 2.13 3.98
C TYR A 4 -4.40 0.94 4.35
N GLN A 5 -4.89 -0.23 4.02
CA GLN A 5 -4.11 -1.46 4.10
C GLN A 5 -3.61 -1.77 2.70
N LEU A 6 -2.30 -1.88 2.57
CA LEU A 6 -1.67 -2.22 1.30
C LEU A 6 -1.13 -3.63 1.36
N TRP A 7 -1.35 -4.36 0.28
CA TRP A 7 -0.73 -5.65 0.08
C TRP A 7 0.45 -5.44 -0.85
N VAL A 8 1.67 -5.65 -0.35
CA VAL A 8 2.89 -5.32 -1.08
C VAL A 8 3.78 -6.55 -1.22
N ARG A 9 4.54 -6.56 -2.31
CA ARG A 9 5.56 -7.58 -2.51
C ARG A 9 6.88 -7.05 -1.96
N ILE A 10 7.49 -7.80 -1.05
CA ILE A 10 8.77 -7.40 -0.46
C ILE A 10 9.96 -8.11 -1.12
N ASN A 11 9.72 -9.27 -1.71
CA ASN A 11 10.71 -9.94 -2.57
C ASN A 11 9.97 -10.95 -3.44
N GLN A 12 10.71 -11.75 -4.23
CA GLN A 12 10.10 -12.65 -5.20
C GLN A 12 9.19 -13.70 -4.57
N LEU A 13 9.42 -14.05 -3.32
CA LEU A 13 8.70 -15.13 -2.66
C LEU A 13 7.80 -14.67 -1.52
N GLN A 14 7.84 -13.38 -1.18
CA GLN A 14 7.14 -12.90 0.01
C GLN A 14 6.32 -11.66 -0.29
N THR A 15 5.16 -11.62 0.33
CA THR A 15 4.30 -10.44 0.35
C THR A 15 3.99 -10.10 1.81
N ALA A 16 3.50 -8.89 2.03
CA ALA A 16 3.15 -8.45 3.38
C ALA A 16 2.04 -7.42 3.31
N ASN A 17 1.34 -7.25 4.42
CA ASN A 17 0.39 -6.17 4.60
C ASN A 17 1.07 -5.03 5.34
N THR A 18 0.76 -3.81 4.93
CA THR A 18 1.25 -2.63 5.64
C THR A 18 0.13 -1.59 5.71
N ILE A 19 0.22 -0.70 6.68
CA ILE A 19 -0.76 0.34 6.89
C ILE A 19 -0.15 1.68 6.50
N ILE A 20 -0.89 2.43 5.70
CA ILE A 20 -0.46 3.76 5.24
C ILE A 20 -1.62 4.72 5.43
N TYR A 21 -1.34 5.93 5.89
CA TYR A 21 -2.32 7.01 5.99
C TYR A 21 -2.14 7.93 4.80
N ALA A 22 -3.24 8.20 4.09
CA ALA A 22 -3.21 9.03 2.90
C ALA A 22 -4.56 9.69 2.68
N ASP A 23 -4.60 10.70 1.83
CA ASP A 23 -5.83 11.46 1.56
C ASP A 23 -6.79 10.71 0.64
N ASN A 24 -6.29 9.82 -0.18
CA ASN A 24 -7.10 9.00 -1.07
C ASN A 24 -6.31 7.74 -1.46
N ASP A 25 -6.98 6.83 -2.17
CA ASP A 25 -6.36 5.56 -2.54
C ASP A 25 -5.20 5.74 -3.52
N TYR A 26 -5.28 6.68 -4.42
CA TYR A 26 -4.16 6.95 -5.33
C TYR A 26 -2.92 7.38 -4.55
N ALA A 27 -3.08 8.28 -3.57
CA ALA A 27 -1.97 8.72 -2.73
C ALA A 27 -1.39 7.56 -1.92
N ALA A 28 -2.26 6.68 -1.40
CA ALA A 28 -1.80 5.49 -0.66
C ALA A 28 -0.96 4.58 -1.56
N LYS A 29 -1.42 4.35 -2.79
CA LYS A 29 -0.68 3.54 -3.75
C LYS A 29 0.68 4.16 -4.05
N MET A 30 0.72 5.47 -4.29
CA MET A 30 1.98 6.14 -4.60
C MET A 30 2.97 6.08 -3.45
N LEU A 31 2.49 6.26 -2.22
CA LEU A 31 3.34 6.13 -1.04
C LEU A 31 3.89 4.70 -0.91
N GLY A 32 3.05 3.71 -1.15
CA GLY A 32 3.48 2.32 -1.13
C GLY A 32 4.54 2.03 -2.18
N GLU A 33 4.34 2.55 -3.39
CA GLU A 33 5.31 2.35 -4.46
C GLU A 33 6.64 3.04 -4.18
N ALA A 34 6.60 4.19 -3.50
CA ALA A 34 7.82 4.87 -3.10
C ALA A 34 8.63 4.07 -2.08
N GLN A 35 7.94 3.30 -1.22
CA GLN A 35 8.61 2.52 -0.19
C GLN A 35 9.03 1.14 -0.68
N TYR A 36 8.21 0.50 -1.51
CA TYR A 36 8.41 -0.90 -1.88
C TYR A 36 8.77 -1.10 -3.34
N GLY A 37 8.68 -0.06 -4.14
CA GLY A 37 9.04 -0.11 -5.54
C GLY A 37 7.82 -0.11 -6.45
N SER A 38 8.00 0.48 -7.63
CA SER A 38 6.95 0.54 -8.64
C SER A 38 6.55 -0.88 -9.05
N GLY A 39 5.25 -1.14 -9.07
CA GLY A 39 4.73 -2.46 -9.41
C GLY A 39 4.69 -3.46 -8.26
N ASN A 40 5.13 -3.07 -7.08
CA ASN A 40 5.14 -3.97 -5.92
C ASN A 40 3.95 -3.77 -4.98
N VAL A 41 3.12 -2.79 -5.22
CA VAL A 41 1.84 -2.65 -4.51
C VAL A 41 0.80 -3.46 -5.26
N LEU A 42 0.40 -4.59 -4.68
CA LEU A 42 -0.46 -5.56 -5.36
C LEU A 42 -1.94 -5.23 -5.19
N ASN A 43 -2.30 -4.62 -4.06
CA ASN A 43 -3.68 -4.27 -3.77
C ASN A 43 -3.70 -3.21 -2.68
N TYR A 44 -4.80 -2.49 -2.57
CA TYR A 44 -4.99 -1.51 -1.51
C TYR A 44 -6.47 -1.42 -1.16
N THR A 45 -6.76 -1.21 0.14
CA THR A 45 -8.12 -1.16 0.64
C THR A 45 -8.19 -0.12 1.76
N ARG A 46 -9.19 0.74 1.71
CA ARG A 46 -9.45 1.66 2.82
C ARG A 46 -10.14 0.90 3.95
N ILE A 47 -9.58 1.00 5.15
CA ILE A 47 -10.05 0.21 6.28
C ILE A 47 -10.55 1.05 7.46
N ASP A 48 -10.53 2.36 7.35
CA ASP A 48 -11.13 3.20 8.37
C ASP A 48 -12.59 3.50 8.01
N GLY A 49 -13.39 3.43 8.96
CA GLY A 49 -14.77 3.85 8.94
C GLY A 49 -15.54 3.71 7.69
#